data_87ec02720307c3d8d7a805945271c52f
#
_entry.id   87ec02720307c3d8d7a805945271c52f
#
_cell.length_a   1.000
_cell.length_b   1.000
_cell.length_c   1.000
_cell.angle_alpha   90.00
_cell.angle_beta   90.00
_cell.angle_gamma   90.00
#
_symmetry.space_group_name_H-M   'P 1'
#
loop_
_entity.id
_entity.type
_entity.pdbx_description
1 polymer ?
#
loop_
_entity_poly.entity_id
_entity_poly.type
_entity_poly.pdbx_seq_one_letter_code
_entity_poly.pdbx_strand_id
1 'polypeptide(L)'
;MLPRSEDDISFTRLVVAPRIEEDKAAEMRPLLAKSSSYAGTATASNCAGTGFYQKRRRRTASATSLCLLSDGAGVRRGRGQAFREGVGRAASETYLVTRLGFNLLGYLGVGYRWITRFIALGFYAFLLFPGFVQVGYYYFFSNQVRRGIVYGDQPRNRLDLYLPKSNNGPKPVVAFVTGGAWIIGYKAWGSLLGKQLSERDIMVACIDYRNFPQGTISDMVKDASQGISFVCNHIAEYGGDPNRIYLMGQSAGAHIAACALLEQAFRAAGEGESTSWSVSQIKAYFGLSGGYNLFNLVDHFHSRGLYRSIFLSIMEGEQSLQRFSPEVMVQDPKIKNAVGLLPPVILFHGTGDYSIPSDARIQ
;
A
#
# COMPACT_ATOMS: atom_id res chain seq x y z
N MET A 1 -50.26 -33.74 -9.46
CA MET A 1 -49.29 -33.23 -8.46
C MET A 1 -47.94 -33.19 -9.15
N LEU A 2 -47.54 -32.02 -9.63
CA LEU A 2 -46.23 -31.76 -10.20
C LEU A 2 -45.43 -30.92 -9.18
N PRO A 3 -44.13 -31.17 -8.94
CA PRO A 3 -43.34 -30.34 -8.05
C PRO A 3 -42.90 -29.06 -8.78
N ARG A 4 -42.96 -27.95 -8.07
CA ARG A 4 -42.49 -26.65 -8.49
C ARG A 4 -40.97 -26.67 -8.62
N SER A 5 -40.48 -26.13 -9.71
CA SER A 5 -39.08 -25.70 -9.87
C SER A 5 -38.82 -24.46 -9.00
N GLU A 6 -37.86 -24.55 -8.10
CA GLU A 6 -37.29 -23.37 -7.42
C GLU A 6 -36.37 -22.66 -8.40
N ASP A 7 -36.73 -21.44 -8.73
CA ASP A 7 -35.94 -20.57 -9.59
C ASP A 7 -34.71 -20.05 -8.84
N ASP A 8 -33.55 -20.27 -9.46
CA ASP A 8 -32.27 -19.71 -9.07
C ASP A 8 -32.33 -18.17 -9.04
N ILE A 9 -32.34 -17.61 -7.86
CA ILE A 9 -32.18 -16.17 -7.65
C ILE A 9 -30.69 -15.86 -7.47
N SER A 10 -30.05 -15.43 -8.55
CA SER A 10 -28.72 -14.83 -8.47
C SER A 10 -28.84 -13.44 -7.86
N PHE A 11 -28.45 -13.27 -6.59
CA PHE A 11 -28.40 -11.98 -5.93
C PHE A 11 -27.08 -11.28 -6.26
N THR A 12 -27.07 -10.43 -7.27
CA THR A 12 -26.07 -9.37 -7.39
C THR A 12 -26.56 -8.18 -6.56
N ARG A 13 -26.22 -8.13 -5.28
CA ARG A 13 -26.64 -7.04 -4.42
C ARG A 13 -25.60 -5.92 -4.45
N LEU A 14 -25.84 -4.94 -5.32
CA LEU A 14 -25.15 -3.66 -5.28
C LEU A 14 -25.70 -2.86 -4.07
N VAL A 15 -24.98 -2.79 -2.96
CA VAL A 15 -25.35 -1.92 -1.83
C VAL A 15 -24.77 -0.53 -2.12
N VAL A 16 -25.60 0.35 -2.66
CA VAL A 16 -25.28 1.77 -2.79
C VAL A 16 -25.59 2.43 -1.43
N ALA A 17 -24.56 2.97 -0.77
CA ALA A 17 -24.75 3.78 0.42
C ALA A 17 -25.48 5.08 0.07
N PRO A 18 -26.34 5.64 0.97
CA PRO A 18 -27.13 6.82 0.68
C PRO A 18 -26.25 8.04 0.41
N ARG A 19 -26.64 8.78 -0.62
CA ARG A 19 -26.05 10.05 -1.06
C ARG A 19 -26.33 11.11 -0.01
N ILE A 20 -25.28 11.63 0.61
CA ILE A 20 -25.37 12.90 1.36
C ILE A 20 -25.23 13.99 0.31
N GLU A 21 -26.31 14.74 0.10
CA GLU A 21 -26.30 15.95 -0.72
C GLU A 21 -25.59 17.05 0.05
N GLU A 22 -24.40 17.44 -0.40
CA GLU A 22 -23.82 18.73 -0.04
C GLU A 22 -24.09 19.76 -1.15
N ASP A 23 -24.88 20.74 -0.77
CA ASP A 23 -25.22 21.91 -1.56
C ASP A 23 -24.01 22.81 -1.81
N LYS A 24 -23.86 23.26 -3.06
CA LYS A 24 -23.23 24.48 -3.54
C LYS A 24 -21.80 24.79 -3.16
N ALA A 25 -20.90 24.53 -4.09
CA ALA A 25 -19.68 25.32 -4.22
C ALA A 25 -19.47 25.83 -5.65
N ALA A 26 -19.29 27.12 -5.72
CA ALA A 26 -19.26 27.99 -6.85
C ALA A 26 -18.34 27.61 -8.02
N GLU A 27 -18.87 27.87 -9.18
CA GLU A 27 -18.24 28.01 -10.49
C GLU A 27 -17.00 28.90 -10.46
N MET A 28 -15.84 28.37 -10.79
CA MET A 28 -14.64 29.17 -11.04
C MET A 28 -14.01 28.72 -12.36
N ARG A 29 -14.22 29.52 -13.39
CA ARG A 29 -13.63 29.37 -14.72
C ARG A 29 -12.11 29.63 -14.68
N PRO A 30 -11.28 28.86 -15.40
CA PRO A 30 -9.87 29.19 -15.57
C PRO A 30 -9.67 30.22 -16.69
N LEU A 31 -9.00 31.30 -16.36
CA LEU A 31 -8.49 32.28 -17.32
C LEU A 31 -7.25 31.71 -18.03
N LEU A 32 -7.40 31.50 -19.33
CA LEU A 32 -6.30 31.20 -20.25
C LEU A 32 -5.42 32.42 -20.45
N ALA A 33 -4.16 32.36 -20.03
CA ALA A 33 -3.12 33.33 -20.41
C ALA A 33 -2.45 32.87 -21.71
N LYS A 34 -2.51 33.74 -22.70
CA LYS A 34 -1.87 33.58 -24.02
C LYS A 34 -0.35 33.63 -23.88
N SER A 35 0.35 32.62 -24.40
CA SER A 35 1.80 32.67 -24.61
C SER A 35 2.09 33.35 -25.96
N SER A 36 2.89 34.39 -25.90
CA SER A 36 3.44 35.10 -27.06
C SER A 36 4.77 34.43 -27.47
N SER A 37 4.81 33.98 -28.70
CA SER A 37 6.02 33.47 -29.37
C SER A 37 6.89 34.61 -29.86
N TYR A 38 8.18 34.60 -29.51
CA TYR A 38 9.20 35.38 -30.25
C TYR A 38 10.24 34.42 -30.83
N ALA A 39 10.27 34.42 -32.14
CA ALA A 39 11.37 33.86 -32.93
C ALA A 39 12.47 34.95 -33.09
N GLY A 40 13.71 34.57 -32.91
CA GLY A 40 14.87 35.44 -33.13
C GLY A 40 16.08 34.63 -33.59
N THR A 41 16.46 34.88 -34.80
CA THR A 41 17.45 34.27 -35.65
C THR A 41 18.88 34.30 -35.10
N ALA A 42 19.66 33.32 -35.57
CA ALA A 42 21.08 33.12 -35.37
C ALA A 42 21.95 34.19 -36.06
N THR A 43 23.09 34.48 -35.44
CA THR A 43 24.33 34.78 -36.17
C THR A 43 25.54 34.36 -35.34
N ALA A 44 26.41 33.61 -35.96
CA ALA A 44 27.71 33.20 -35.45
C ALA A 44 28.74 34.32 -35.63
N SER A 45 29.66 34.49 -34.69
CA SER A 45 31.02 34.93 -34.99
C SER A 45 32.03 34.46 -33.95
N ASN A 46 33.07 33.85 -34.45
CA ASN A 46 34.31 33.47 -33.76
C ASN A 46 34.99 34.64 -33.06
N CYS A 47 35.66 34.42 -31.97
CA CYS A 47 37.07 34.75 -31.81
C CYS A 47 37.69 34.12 -30.55
N ALA A 48 38.90 33.66 -30.74
CA ALA A 48 39.80 33.02 -29.79
C ALA A 48 40.34 33.98 -28.71
N GLY A 49 40.71 33.45 -27.55
CA GLY A 49 41.46 34.19 -26.53
C GLY A 49 41.76 33.33 -25.30
N THR A 50 42.94 32.81 -25.28
CA THR A 50 43.70 32.15 -24.20
C THR A 50 43.64 32.86 -22.84
N GLY A 51 43.51 32.09 -21.74
CA GLY A 51 43.74 32.61 -20.40
C GLY A 51 43.62 31.52 -19.32
N PHE A 52 44.73 30.83 -19.06
CA PHE A 52 44.89 29.94 -17.91
C PHE A 52 44.79 30.74 -16.60
N TYR A 53 43.88 30.35 -15.72
CA TYR A 53 44.00 30.61 -14.29
C TYR A 53 43.65 29.37 -13.48
N GLN A 54 44.67 28.66 -13.02
CA GLN A 54 44.60 27.65 -11.97
C GLN A 54 44.23 28.32 -10.66
N LYS A 55 43.06 28.00 -10.11
CA LYS A 55 42.71 28.30 -8.71
C LYS A 55 42.85 27.05 -7.85
N ARG A 56 43.95 27.05 -7.13
CA ARG A 56 44.47 26.16 -6.10
C ARG A 56 43.34 25.68 -5.17
N ARG A 57 43.03 24.37 -5.20
CA ARG A 57 42.28 23.68 -4.14
C ARG A 57 43.11 23.61 -2.86
N ARG A 58 42.73 24.34 -1.84
CA ARG A 58 43.21 24.08 -0.47
C ARG A 58 42.53 22.80 0.06
N ARG A 59 43.32 21.75 0.18
CA ARG A 59 43.01 20.59 1.02
C ARG A 59 43.21 21.04 2.47
N THR A 60 42.14 21.06 3.26
CA THR A 60 42.23 21.07 4.71
C THR A 60 42.49 19.63 5.17
N ALA A 61 43.69 19.41 5.64
CA ALA A 61 44.11 18.18 6.23
C ALA A 61 43.39 17.96 7.58
N SER A 62 42.87 16.76 7.77
CA SER A 62 42.45 16.21 9.02
C SER A 62 43.67 16.04 9.91
N ALA A 63 43.82 16.85 10.93
CA ALA A 63 44.83 16.65 11.95
C ALA A 63 44.26 15.77 13.07
N THR A 64 44.55 14.48 12.97
CA THR A 64 44.46 13.55 14.10
C THR A 64 45.68 13.83 14.98
N SER A 65 45.49 14.56 16.03
CA SER A 65 46.54 14.76 17.04
C SER A 65 46.33 13.81 18.22
N LEU A 66 47.14 12.76 18.26
CA LEU A 66 47.37 11.98 19.47
C LEU A 66 48.13 12.89 20.46
N CYS A 67 47.56 13.19 21.60
CA CYS A 67 48.31 13.60 22.77
C CYS A 67 48.04 12.61 23.89
N LEU A 68 49.05 11.82 24.18
CA LEU A 68 49.20 11.02 25.39
C LEU A 68 49.71 11.92 26.53
N LEU A 69 49.09 11.74 27.69
CA LEU A 69 49.60 11.94 29.05
C LEU A 69 49.88 13.37 29.55
N SER A 70 49.04 13.84 30.44
CA SER A 70 49.46 14.45 31.68
C SER A 70 48.33 14.43 32.73
N ASP A 71 48.72 14.07 33.92
CA ASP A 71 47.93 13.86 35.14
C ASP A 71 47.12 15.06 35.66
N GLY A 72 45.99 14.75 36.31
CA GLY A 72 45.60 15.38 37.58
C GLY A 72 44.74 16.61 37.48
N ALA A 73 43.45 16.43 37.57
CA ALA A 73 42.51 17.15 38.45
C ALA A 73 41.06 16.81 38.02
N GLY A 74 40.44 15.92 38.75
CA GLY A 74 39.04 15.55 38.56
C GLY A 74 38.10 16.72 38.87
N VAL A 75 37.67 17.43 37.81
CA VAL A 75 36.46 18.23 37.86
C VAL A 75 35.29 17.33 37.48
N ARG A 76 34.56 16.86 38.48
CA ARG A 76 33.23 16.24 38.31
C ARG A 76 32.33 17.29 37.62
N ARG A 77 32.36 17.35 36.30
CA ARG A 77 31.32 18.04 35.52
C ARG A 77 29.98 17.40 35.87
N GLY A 78 29.15 18.15 36.57
CA GLY A 78 27.90 17.65 37.09
C GLY A 78 27.04 17.11 35.95
N ARG A 79 26.45 15.93 36.15
CA ARG A 79 25.56 15.21 35.21
C ARG A 79 24.44 16.13 34.62
N GLY A 80 24.10 17.20 35.38
CA GLY A 80 23.14 18.23 34.93
C GLY A 80 23.65 19.19 33.85
N GLN A 81 24.99 19.49 33.84
CA GLN A 81 25.56 20.35 32.77
C GLN A 81 25.66 19.62 31.43
N ALA A 82 26.09 18.37 31.44
CA ALA A 82 26.11 17.55 30.21
C ALA A 82 24.73 17.33 29.62
N PHE A 83 23.71 17.16 30.46
CA PHE A 83 22.31 17.06 30.02
C PHE A 83 21.79 18.37 29.42
N ARG A 84 22.06 19.52 30.06
CA ARG A 84 21.68 20.84 29.53
C ARG A 84 22.37 21.16 28.21
N GLU A 85 23.65 20.83 28.05
CA GLU A 85 24.39 20.99 26.81
C GLU A 85 23.84 20.06 25.70
N GLY A 86 23.47 18.83 26.05
CA GLY A 86 22.82 17.88 25.10
C GLY A 86 21.46 18.37 24.61
N VAL A 87 20.61 18.84 25.53
CA VAL A 87 19.30 19.42 25.20
C VAL A 87 19.45 20.70 24.36
N GLY A 88 20.43 21.57 24.71
CA GLY A 88 20.72 22.78 23.93
C GLY A 88 21.16 22.48 22.48
N ARG A 89 22.02 21.47 22.31
CA ARG A 89 22.42 21.02 20.93
C ARG A 89 21.24 20.43 20.16
N ALA A 90 20.49 19.53 20.77
CA ALA A 90 19.32 18.93 20.13
C ALA A 90 18.30 20.03 19.74
N ALA A 91 18.04 21.01 20.58
CA ALA A 91 17.16 22.13 20.27
C ALA A 91 17.68 22.99 19.12
N SER A 92 18.99 23.28 19.07
CA SER A 92 19.60 24.06 18.00
C SER A 92 19.59 23.31 16.65
N GLU A 93 19.86 22.01 16.67
CA GLU A 93 19.80 21.17 15.46
C GLU A 93 18.37 21.05 14.95
N THR A 94 17.40 20.82 15.85
CA THR A 94 15.98 20.78 15.50
C THR A 94 15.52 22.11 14.89
N TYR A 95 15.90 23.24 15.49
CA TYR A 95 15.59 24.56 14.94
C TYR A 95 16.20 24.77 13.54
N LEU A 96 17.45 24.36 13.34
CA LEU A 96 18.16 24.49 12.07
C LEU A 96 17.50 23.63 10.99
N VAL A 97 17.20 22.37 11.29
CA VAL A 97 16.52 21.45 10.36
C VAL A 97 15.11 21.97 10.02
N THR A 98 14.38 22.45 11.02
CA THR A 98 13.04 23.03 10.80
C THR A 98 13.11 24.28 9.92
N ARG A 99 14.05 25.17 10.18
CA ARG A 99 14.27 26.39 9.38
C ARG A 99 14.67 26.06 7.95
N LEU A 100 15.56 25.07 7.76
CA LEU A 100 15.95 24.62 6.41
C LEU A 100 14.78 23.98 5.69
N GLY A 101 13.96 23.19 6.39
CA GLY A 101 12.73 22.60 5.85
C GLY A 101 11.73 23.67 5.38
N PHE A 102 11.48 24.71 6.19
CA PHE A 102 10.61 25.82 5.78
C PHE A 102 11.17 26.62 4.61
N ASN A 103 12.49 26.86 4.56
CA ASN A 103 13.11 27.50 3.40
C ASN A 103 12.97 26.65 2.14
N LEU A 104 13.17 25.34 2.24
CA LEU A 104 12.99 24.41 1.13
C LEU A 104 11.55 24.42 0.61
N LEU A 105 10.57 24.41 1.51
CA LEU A 105 9.15 24.51 1.17
C LEU A 105 8.84 25.84 0.47
N GLY A 106 9.48 26.95 0.89
CA GLY A 106 9.40 28.26 0.21
C GLY A 106 9.96 28.22 -1.22
N TYR A 107 11.11 27.58 -1.41
CA TYR A 107 11.73 27.43 -2.74
C TYR A 107 10.91 26.52 -3.67
N LEU A 108 10.20 25.55 -3.13
CA LEU A 108 9.29 24.68 -3.88
C LEU A 108 7.95 25.36 -4.23
N GLY A 109 7.78 26.64 -3.90
CA GLY A 109 6.54 27.37 -4.18
C GLY A 109 5.34 26.91 -3.34
N VAL A 110 5.60 26.26 -2.22
CA VAL A 110 4.55 25.76 -1.30
C VAL A 110 3.95 26.95 -0.54
N GLY A 111 2.85 27.50 -1.06
CA GLY A 111 2.12 28.59 -0.43
C GLY A 111 1.47 28.21 0.89
N TYR A 112 0.92 29.22 1.63
CA TYR A 112 0.30 29.05 2.94
C TYR A 112 -0.81 27.96 2.98
N ARG A 113 -1.49 27.73 1.83
CA ARG A 113 -2.52 26.69 1.68
C ARG A 113 -1.97 25.29 1.91
N TRP A 114 -0.73 25.02 1.55
CA TRP A 114 -0.07 23.75 1.83
C TRP A 114 0.32 23.64 3.30
N ILE A 115 0.79 24.74 3.89
CA ILE A 115 1.14 24.79 5.33
C ILE A 115 -0.12 24.50 6.17
N THR A 116 -1.26 25.12 5.86
CA THR A 116 -2.52 24.86 6.57
C THR A 116 -3.00 23.41 6.40
N ARG A 117 -2.82 22.81 5.22
CA ARG A 117 -3.13 21.40 4.99
C ARG A 117 -2.22 20.47 5.80
N PHE A 118 -0.92 20.75 5.86
CA PHE A 118 0.00 19.98 6.68
C PHE A 118 -0.29 20.12 8.18
N ILE A 119 -0.64 21.30 8.65
CA ILE A 119 -1.07 21.51 10.03
C ILE A 119 -2.35 20.73 10.32
N ALA A 120 -3.35 20.82 9.44
CA ALA A 120 -4.60 20.08 9.57
C ALA A 120 -4.36 18.56 9.57
N LEU A 121 -3.49 18.05 8.69
CA LEU A 121 -3.10 16.66 8.64
C LEU A 121 -2.36 16.24 9.92
N GLY A 122 -1.44 17.09 10.41
CA GLY A 122 -0.73 16.86 11.67
C GLY A 122 -1.67 16.82 12.87
N PHE A 123 -2.63 17.73 12.93
CA PHE A 123 -3.67 17.74 13.96
C PHE A 123 -4.56 16.49 13.89
N TYR A 124 -4.98 16.10 12.69
CA TYR A 124 -5.74 14.87 12.47
C TYR A 124 -4.94 13.63 12.91
N ALA A 125 -3.65 13.54 12.52
CA ALA A 125 -2.76 12.47 12.96
C ALA A 125 -2.61 12.44 14.49
N PHE A 126 -2.51 13.60 15.13
CA PHE A 126 -2.46 13.72 16.59
C PHE A 126 -3.74 13.20 17.26
N LEU A 127 -4.92 13.54 16.71
CA LEU A 127 -6.19 13.01 17.21
C LEU A 127 -6.31 11.49 17.09
N LEU A 128 -5.75 10.91 16.03
CA LEU A 128 -5.73 9.47 15.81
C LEU A 128 -4.63 8.75 16.60
N PHE A 129 -3.64 9.48 17.12
CA PHE A 129 -2.46 8.92 17.79
C PHE A 129 -2.81 7.95 18.94
N PRO A 130 -3.77 8.23 19.86
CA PRO A 130 -4.14 7.27 20.88
C PRO A 130 -4.64 5.94 20.31
N GLY A 131 -5.40 5.97 19.22
CA GLY A 131 -5.86 4.78 18.51
C GLY A 131 -4.71 3.98 17.90
N PHE A 132 -3.74 4.67 17.28
CA PHE A 132 -2.52 4.03 16.76
C PHE A 132 -1.71 3.37 17.86
N VAL A 133 -1.52 4.04 19.00
CA VAL A 133 -0.82 3.47 20.15
C VAL A 133 -1.54 2.23 20.67
N GLN A 134 -2.87 2.28 20.80
CA GLN A 134 -3.66 1.14 21.24
C GLN A 134 -3.54 -0.06 20.29
N VAL A 135 -3.64 0.16 18.98
CA VAL A 135 -3.49 -0.90 17.97
C VAL A 135 -2.06 -1.43 17.94
N GLY A 136 -1.06 -0.54 18.03
CA GLY A 136 0.34 -0.92 18.15
C GLY A 136 0.62 -1.76 19.39
N TYR A 137 0.11 -1.34 20.55
CA TYR A 137 0.23 -2.12 21.78
C TYR A 137 -0.42 -3.52 21.62
N TYR A 138 -1.63 -3.59 21.07
CA TYR A 138 -2.28 -4.86 20.78
C TYR A 138 -1.43 -5.73 19.84
N TYR A 139 -0.89 -5.16 18.76
CA TYR A 139 -0.07 -5.88 17.79
C TYR A 139 1.19 -6.47 18.42
N PHE A 140 1.89 -5.71 19.27
CA PHE A 140 3.18 -6.13 19.82
C PHE A 140 3.06 -7.00 21.08
N PHE A 141 2.05 -6.80 21.91
CA PHE A 141 1.97 -7.39 23.25
C PHE A 141 0.80 -8.33 23.46
N SER A 142 -0.15 -8.44 22.54
CA SER A 142 -1.26 -9.37 22.69
C SER A 142 -0.88 -10.81 22.34
N ASN A 143 -1.25 -11.75 23.21
CA ASN A 143 -1.11 -13.18 22.96
C ASN A 143 -2.04 -13.69 21.84
N GLN A 144 -3.01 -12.88 21.41
CA GLN A 144 -3.92 -13.19 20.31
C GLN A 144 -3.26 -12.98 18.92
N VAL A 145 -2.11 -12.32 18.86
CA VAL A 145 -1.42 -12.03 17.61
C VAL A 145 -0.21 -12.95 17.45
N ARG A 146 -0.31 -13.91 16.54
CA ARG A 146 0.81 -14.76 16.14
C ARG A 146 1.47 -14.14 14.91
N ARG A 147 2.65 -13.59 15.09
CA ARG A 147 3.36 -12.82 14.07
C ARG A 147 4.39 -13.64 13.33
N GLY A 148 4.55 -13.35 12.04
CA GLY A 148 5.67 -13.83 11.23
C GLY A 148 5.63 -15.33 10.92
N ILE A 149 4.46 -15.95 10.85
CA ILE A 149 4.30 -17.33 10.40
C ILE A 149 4.78 -17.42 8.95
N VAL A 150 5.71 -18.34 8.70
CA VAL A 150 6.33 -18.52 7.39
C VAL A 150 5.42 -19.36 6.51
N TYR A 151 5.14 -18.91 5.28
CA TYR A 151 4.35 -19.66 4.31
C TYR A 151 5.08 -19.97 3.01
N GLY A 152 6.31 -19.47 2.84
CA GLY A 152 7.14 -19.70 1.64
C GLY A 152 8.58 -19.26 1.85
N ASP A 153 9.39 -19.41 0.80
CA ASP A 153 10.85 -19.27 0.86
C ASP A 153 11.35 -17.83 0.84
N GLN A 154 10.53 -16.89 0.35
CA GLN A 154 10.95 -15.49 0.25
C GLN A 154 10.94 -14.82 1.64
N PRO A 155 11.81 -13.83 1.89
CA PRO A 155 11.88 -13.15 3.18
C PRO A 155 10.56 -12.54 3.63
N ARG A 156 9.71 -12.15 2.68
CA ARG A 156 8.39 -11.57 2.91
C ARG A 156 7.23 -12.59 2.83
N ASN A 157 7.51 -13.84 2.56
CA ASN A 157 6.49 -14.89 2.60
C ASN A 157 6.14 -15.25 4.05
N ARG A 158 5.55 -14.28 4.74
CA ARG A 158 5.13 -14.36 6.14
C ARG A 158 3.74 -13.79 6.30
N LEU A 159 2.98 -14.34 7.24
CA LEU A 159 1.67 -13.81 7.61
C LEU A 159 1.57 -13.61 9.12
N ASP A 160 0.65 -12.76 9.54
CA ASP A 160 0.27 -12.58 10.94
C ASP A 160 -1.16 -13.08 11.15
N LEU A 161 -1.37 -13.91 12.18
CA LEU A 161 -2.69 -14.38 12.56
C LEU A 161 -3.22 -13.62 13.77
N TYR A 162 -4.45 -13.15 13.65
CA TYR A 162 -5.21 -12.53 14.72
C TYR A 162 -6.28 -13.51 15.19
N LEU A 163 -6.10 -14.03 16.41
CA LEU A 163 -6.90 -15.11 16.95
C LEU A 163 -8.02 -14.55 17.84
N PRO A 164 -9.25 -15.06 17.72
CA PRO A 164 -10.32 -14.80 18.68
C PRO A 164 -9.96 -15.27 20.10
N LYS A 165 -10.57 -14.64 21.11
CA LYS A 165 -10.41 -15.05 22.52
C LYS A 165 -11.17 -16.33 22.85
N SER A 166 -12.29 -16.51 22.19
CA SER A 166 -13.21 -17.61 22.44
C SER A 166 -12.69 -18.92 21.83
N ASN A 167 -12.76 -20.00 22.59
CA ASN A 167 -12.39 -21.35 22.15
C ASN A 167 -13.60 -22.20 21.73
N ASN A 168 -14.73 -21.61 21.35
CA ASN A 168 -15.98 -22.30 21.04
C ASN A 168 -15.96 -22.96 19.65
N GLY A 169 -14.98 -23.81 19.37
CA GLY A 169 -14.86 -24.51 18.09
C GLY A 169 -14.23 -23.71 16.96
N PRO A 170 -14.16 -24.26 15.74
CA PRO A 170 -13.47 -23.66 14.60
C PRO A 170 -14.08 -22.33 14.18
N LYS A 171 -13.23 -21.32 13.90
CA LYS A 171 -13.62 -19.94 13.60
C LYS A 171 -13.61 -19.65 12.11
N PRO A 172 -14.56 -18.83 11.61
CA PRO A 172 -14.44 -18.31 10.24
C PRO A 172 -13.15 -17.53 10.08
N VAL A 173 -12.59 -17.56 8.87
CA VAL A 173 -11.26 -17.04 8.58
C VAL A 173 -11.34 -16.02 7.46
N VAL A 174 -10.68 -14.87 7.64
CA VAL A 174 -10.44 -13.90 6.59
C VAL A 174 -8.96 -13.92 6.22
N ALA A 175 -8.65 -14.38 5.02
CA ALA A 175 -7.35 -14.21 4.38
C ALA A 175 -7.27 -12.80 3.82
N PHE A 176 -6.46 -11.94 4.42
CA PHE A 176 -6.40 -10.52 4.09
C PHE A 176 -5.09 -10.14 3.42
N VAL A 177 -5.17 -9.56 2.21
CA VAL A 177 -4.05 -9.02 1.45
C VAL A 177 -4.05 -7.51 1.60
N THR A 178 -2.98 -6.96 2.20
CA THR A 178 -2.90 -5.54 2.53
C THR A 178 -2.61 -4.67 1.32
N GLY A 179 -3.11 -3.43 1.33
CA GLY A 179 -2.77 -2.41 0.34
C GLY A 179 -1.36 -1.82 0.56
N GLY A 180 -1.03 -0.82 -0.22
CA GLY A 180 0.24 -0.07 -0.13
C GLY A 180 0.84 0.26 -1.50
N ALA A 181 -0.01 0.55 -2.49
CA ALA A 181 0.39 0.98 -3.84
C ALA A 181 1.49 0.09 -4.48
N TRP A 182 1.51 -1.21 -4.16
CA TRP A 182 2.50 -2.21 -4.60
C TRP A 182 3.94 -1.93 -4.13
N ILE A 183 4.18 -0.86 -3.34
CA ILE A 183 5.50 -0.37 -2.91
C ILE A 183 5.70 -0.49 -1.39
N ILE A 184 4.68 -0.16 -0.60
CA ILE A 184 4.80 -0.04 0.87
C ILE A 184 3.86 -0.97 1.64
N GLY A 185 3.26 -1.98 0.98
CA GLY A 185 2.40 -2.97 1.64
C GLY A 185 3.15 -3.69 2.77
N TYR A 186 2.48 -3.92 3.89
CA TYR A 186 3.02 -4.67 5.02
C TYR A 186 1.90 -5.29 5.86
N LYS A 187 2.10 -6.54 6.28
CA LYS A 187 1.10 -7.31 7.03
C LYS A 187 0.57 -6.62 8.30
N ALA A 188 1.39 -5.79 8.97
CA ALA A 188 0.95 -5.06 10.15
C ALA A 188 -0.11 -3.97 9.85
N TRP A 189 -0.26 -3.52 8.60
CA TRP A 189 -1.35 -2.60 8.22
C TRP A 189 -2.74 -3.19 8.46
N GLY A 190 -2.85 -4.52 8.46
CA GLY A 190 -4.08 -5.23 8.80
C GLY A 190 -4.38 -5.33 10.31
N SER A 191 -3.56 -4.76 11.21
CA SER A 191 -3.70 -4.91 12.66
C SER A 191 -5.03 -4.41 13.19
N LEU A 192 -5.53 -3.29 12.67
CA LEU A 192 -6.83 -2.75 13.08
C LEU A 192 -7.97 -3.66 12.66
N LEU A 193 -7.95 -4.13 11.41
CA LEU A 193 -8.93 -5.10 10.91
C LEU A 193 -8.87 -6.40 11.70
N GLY A 194 -7.64 -6.92 11.90
CA GLY A 194 -7.40 -8.13 12.67
C GLY A 194 -7.94 -8.04 14.09
N LYS A 195 -7.70 -6.93 14.80
CA LYS A 195 -8.25 -6.69 16.12
C LYS A 195 -9.79 -6.67 16.10
N GLN A 196 -10.37 -5.88 15.19
CA GLN A 196 -11.81 -5.70 15.12
C GLN A 196 -12.59 -6.99 14.78
N LEU A 197 -12.04 -7.82 13.91
CA LEU A 197 -12.66 -9.07 13.53
C LEU A 197 -12.42 -10.17 14.57
N SER A 198 -11.22 -10.23 15.17
CA SER A 198 -10.94 -11.20 16.23
C SER A 198 -11.81 -10.98 17.48
N GLU A 199 -12.18 -9.74 17.80
CA GLU A 199 -13.16 -9.41 18.84
C GLU A 199 -14.59 -9.90 18.51
N ARG A 200 -14.85 -10.24 17.24
CA ARG A 200 -16.13 -10.77 16.72
C ARG A 200 -16.09 -12.25 16.36
N ASP A 201 -15.16 -12.97 16.96
CA ASP A 201 -14.97 -14.41 16.75
C ASP A 201 -14.59 -14.79 15.29
N ILE A 202 -13.98 -13.88 14.55
CA ILE A 202 -13.45 -14.11 13.20
C ILE A 202 -11.94 -14.06 13.23
N MET A 203 -11.28 -15.13 12.77
CA MET A 203 -9.82 -15.16 12.61
C MET A 203 -9.39 -14.35 11.39
N VAL A 204 -8.27 -13.63 11.48
CA VAL A 204 -7.72 -12.90 10.34
C VAL A 204 -6.28 -13.33 10.09
N ALA A 205 -5.97 -13.70 8.86
CA ALA A 205 -4.63 -13.99 8.37
C ALA A 205 -4.17 -12.86 7.46
N CYS A 206 -3.32 -11.95 7.97
CA CYS A 206 -2.76 -10.86 7.19
C CYS A 206 -1.53 -11.35 6.42
N ILE A 207 -1.68 -11.54 5.12
CA ILE A 207 -0.66 -12.05 4.21
C ILE A 207 0.25 -10.91 3.79
N ASP A 208 1.57 -11.08 3.99
CA ASP A 208 2.59 -10.21 3.45
C ASP A 208 3.03 -10.71 2.07
N TYR A 209 3.59 -9.83 1.26
CA TYR A 209 4.09 -10.16 -0.07
C TYR A 209 5.26 -9.24 -0.44
N ARG A 210 6.10 -9.63 -1.41
CA ARG A 210 7.18 -8.77 -1.89
C ARG A 210 6.59 -7.52 -2.53
N ASN A 211 7.10 -6.36 -2.15
CA ASN A 211 6.79 -5.08 -2.78
C ASN A 211 7.82 -4.74 -3.83
N PHE A 212 7.48 -3.84 -4.77
CA PHE A 212 8.48 -3.24 -5.64
C PHE A 212 9.47 -2.38 -4.83
N PRO A 213 10.80 -2.44 -5.11
CA PRO A 213 11.46 -3.15 -6.20
C PRO A 213 11.91 -4.59 -5.86
N GLN A 214 11.53 -5.16 -4.72
CA GLN A 214 11.90 -6.54 -4.34
C GLN A 214 11.24 -7.61 -5.22
N GLY A 215 10.09 -7.29 -5.80
CA GLY A 215 9.34 -8.10 -6.73
C GLY A 215 8.46 -7.24 -7.62
N THR A 216 8.00 -7.81 -8.71
CA THR A 216 7.06 -7.24 -9.66
C THR A 216 5.65 -7.75 -9.37
N ILE A 217 4.67 -7.33 -10.18
CA ILE A 217 3.27 -7.77 -9.99
C ILE A 217 3.12 -9.29 -10.06
N SER A 218 3.82 -9.98 -10.97
CA SER A 218 3.81 -11.45 -11.03
C SER A 218 4.29 -12.09 -9.72
N ASP A 219 5.35 -11.54 -9.14
CA ASP A 219 5.88 -12.00 -7.85
C ASP A 219 4.89 -11.77 -6.71
N MET A 220 4.22 -10.60 -6.70
CA MET A 220 3.23 -10.24 -5.67
C MET A 220 2.01 -11.17 -5.73
N VAL A 221 1.51 -11.44 -6.93
CA VAL A 221 0.37 -12.36 -7.13
C VAL A 221 0.75 -13.77 -6.73
N LYS A 222 1.96 -14.23 -7.08
CA LYS A 222 2.48 -15.53 -6.67
C LYS A 222 2.61 -15.65 -5.15
N ASP A 223 3.21 -14.65 -4.50
CA ASP A 223 3.36 -14.62 -3.05
C ASP A 223 2.01 -14.64 -2.34
N ALA A 224 1.05 -13.81 -2.79
CA ALA A 224 -0.31 -13.78 -2.25
C ALA A 224 -1.02 -15.12 -2.44
N SER A 225 -0.91 -15.75 -3.63
CA SER A 225 -1.48 -17.07 -3.90
C SER A 225 -0.90 -18.14 -2.99
N GLN A 226 0.41 -18.12 -2.72
CA GLN A 226 1.06 -19.02 -1.77
C GLN A 226 0.54 -18.79 -0.32
N GLY A 227 0.37 -17.53 0.08
CA GLY A 227 -0.19 -17.19 1.38
C GLY A 227 -1.64 -17.66 1.53
N ILE A 228 -2.46 -17.51 0.47
CA ILE A 228 -3.83 -18.02 0.42
C ILE A 228 -3.82 -19.56 0.52
N SER A 229 -2.93 -20.21 -0.23
CA SER A 229 -2.74 -21.66 -0.17
C SER A 229 -2.42 -22.14 1.24
N PHE A 230 -1.51 -21.46 1.94
CA PHE A 230 -1.18 -21.76 3.32
C PHE A 230 -2.42 -21.65 4.23
N VAL A 231 -3.21 -20.60 4.09
CA VAL A 231 -4.45 -20.44 4.87
C VAL A 231 -5.43 -21.57 4.56
N CYS A 232 -5.65 -21.89 3.28
CA CYS A 232 -6.58 -22.96 2.90
C CYS A 232 -6.21 -24.34 3.46
N ASN A 233 -4.90 -24.64 3.55
CA ASN A 233 -4.41 -25.96 3.89
C ASN A 233 -4.03 -26.12 5.38
N HIS A 234 -3.66 -25.04 6.08
CA HIS A 234 -3.09 -25.13 7.43
C HIS A 234 -3.89 -24.39 8.51
N ILE A 235 -4.92 -23.63 8.16
CA ILE A 235 -5.60 -22.77 9.13
C ILE A 235 -6.31 -23.55 10.25
N ALA A 236 -6.66 -24.82 9.99
CA ALA A 236 -7.26 -25.70 11.00
C ALA A 236 -6.32 -25.94 12.19
N GLU A 237 -4.99 -25.97 11.97
CA GLU A 237 -3.98 -26.13 13.02
C GLU A 237 -3.98 -24.94 14.01
N TYR A 238 -4.53 -23.82 13.59
CA TYR A 238 -4.65 -22.59 14.38
C TYR A 238 -6.07 -22.36 14.92
N GLY A 239 -6.99 -23.32 14.70
CA GLY A 239 -8.38 -23.23 15.15
C GLY A 239 -9.32 -22.50 14.17
N GLY A 240 -8.88 -22.29 12.93
CA GLY A 240 -9.74 -21.80 11.85
C GLY A 240 -10.57 -22.91 11.21
N ASP A 241 -11.69 -22.55 10.61
CA ASP A 241 -12.56 -23.46 9.88
C ASP A 241 -12.21 -23.44 8.39
N PRO A 242 -11.64 -24.52 7.84
CA PRO A 242 -11.27 -24.59 6.43
C PRO A 242 -12.46 -24.53 5.47
N ASN A 243 -13.69 -24.71 5.99
CA ASN A 243 -14.92 -24.59 5.21
C ASN A 243 -15.52 -23.18 5.24
N ARG A 244 -14.95 -22.26 6.02
CA ARG A 244 -15.43 -20.87 6.16
C ARG A 244 -14.29 -19.87 5.98
N ILE A 245 -13.62 -19.95 4.83
CA ILE A 245 -12.53 -19.04 4.45
C ILE A 245 -13.08 -17.99 3.50
N TYR A 246 -12.77 -16.74 3.78
CA TYR A 246 -13.11 -15.56 3.00
C TYR A 246 -11.83 -14.87 2.56
N LEU A 247 -11.75 -14.46 1.30
CA LEU A 247 -10.63 -13.69 0.79
C LEU A 247 -11.00 -12.21 0.80
N MET A 248 -10.13 -11.37 1.36
CA MET A 248 -10.32 -9.93 1.40
C MET A 248 -9.05 -9.23 0.99
N GLY A 249 -9.18 -8.14 0.23
CA GLY A 249 -8.06 -7.29 -0.13
C GLY A 249 -8.42 -5.82 -0.06
N GLN A 250 -7.42 -4.97 0.14
CA GLN A 250 -7.59 -3.52 0.15
C GLN A 250 -6.65 -2.85 -0.86
N SER A 251 -7.17 -1.92 -1.69
CA SER A 251 -6.37 -1.14 -2.65
C SER A 251 -5.51 -2.06 -3.55
N ALA A 252 -4.18 -1.88 -3.60
CA ALA A 252 -3.27 -2.79 -4.30
C ALA A 252 -3.44 -4.25 -3.87
N GLY A 253 -3.75 -4.51 -2.59
CA GLY A 253 -4.00 -5.86 -2.10
C GLY A 253 -5.31 -6.46 -2.63
N ALA A 254 -6.33 -5.65 -2.87
CA ALA A 254 -7.55 -6.10 -3.52
C ALA A 254 -7.28 -6.50 -4.98
N HIS A 255 -6.50 -5.68 -5.69
CA HIS A 255 -6.06 -6.01 -7.04
C HIS A 255 -5.27 -7.34 -7.08
N ILE A 256 -4.23 -7.48 -6.23
CA ILE A 256 -3.39 -8.68 -6.17
C ILE A 256 -4.22 -9.92 -5.82
N ALA A 257 -5.13 -9.82 -4.84
CA ALA A 257 -6.00 -10.92 -4.43
C ALA A 257 -6.96 -11.34 -5.55
N ALA A 258 -7.52 -10.37 -6.30
CA ALA A 258 -8.37 -10.65 -7.47
C ALA A 258 -7.58 -11.37 -8.57
N CYS A 259 -6.36 -10.90 -8.89
CA CYS A 259 -5.50 -11.58 -9.87
C CYS A 259 -5.18 -13.01 -9.43
N ALA A 260 -4.81 -13.23 -8.16
CA ALA A 260 -4.51 -14.57 -7.63
C ALA A 260 -5.74 -15.50 -7.72
N LEU A 261 -6.94 -14.98 -7.41
CA LEU A 261 -8.19 -15.74 -7.48
C LEU A 261 -8.54 -16.11 -8.93
N LEU A 262 -8.40 -15.16 -9.88
CA LEU A 262 -8.65 -15.40 -11.30
C LEU A 262 -7.64 -16.36 -11.91
N GLU A 263 -6.34 -16.20 -11.61
CA GLU A 263 -5.31 -17.16 -12.09
C GLU A 263 -5.58 -18.57 -11.57
N GLN A 264 -6.05 -18.71 -10.33
CA GLN A 264 -6.37 -20.01 -9.75
C GLN A 264 -7.63 -20.61 -10.39
N ALA A 265 -8.67 -19.79 -10.63
CA ALA A 265 -9.87 -20.23 -11.34
C ALA A 265 -9.55 -20.67 -12.76
N PHE A 266 -8.68 -19.94 -13.46
CA PHE A 266 -8.23 -20.29 -14.80
C PHE A 266 -7.49 -21.64 -14.83
N ARG A 267 -6.58 -21.88 -13.88
CA ARG A 267 -5.88 -23.16 -13.76
C ARG A 267 -6.85 -24.31 -13.45
N ALA A 268 -7.83 -24.05 -12.58
CA ALA A 268 -8.84 -25.06 -12.23
C ALA A 268 -9.80 -25.39 -13.38
N ALA A 269 -10.04 -24.46 -14.30
CA ALA A 269 -10.85 -24.68 -15.51
C ALA A 269 -10.07 -25.35 -16.66
N GLY A 270 -8.72 -25.32 -16.63
CA GLY A 270 -7.85 -25.96 -17.59
C GLY A 270 -7.63 -27.44 -17.27
N GLU A 271 -7.36 -28.24 -18.30
CA GLU A 271 -7.05 -29.66 -18.11
C GLU A 271 -5.62 -29.81 -17.53
N GLY A 272 -5.50 -30.27 -16.30
CA GLY A 272 -4.34 -31.02 -15.83
C GLY A 272 -3.29 -30.35 -14.96
N GLU A 273 -3.40 -29.09 -14.58
CA GLU A 273 -2.47 -28.52 -13.59
C GLU A 273 -2.97 -28.73 -12.14
N SER A 274 -2.15 -29.42 -11.33
CA SER A 274 -2.38 -29.52 -9.89
C SER A 274 -2.34 -28.12 -9.26
N THR A 275 -3.44 -27.67 -8.68
CA THR A 275 -3.54 -26.39 -7.98
C THR A 275 -3.20 -26.58 -6.51
N SER A 276 -2.41 -25.67 -5.94
CA SER A 276 -2.01 -25.71 -4.53
C SER A 276 -3.15 -25.44 -3.55
N TRP A 277 -4.25 -24.86 -4.03
CA TRP A 277 -5.50 -24.64 -3.32
C TRP A 277 -6.66 -24.56 -4.33
N SER A 278 -7.88 -24.78 -3.87
CA SER A 278 -9.08 -24.73 -4.73
C SER A 278 -9.86 -23.43 -4.51
N VAL A 279 -10.32 -22.83 -5.60
CA VAL A 279 -11.22 -21.66 -5.57
C VAL A 279 -12.47 -21.93 -4.73
N SER A 280 -12.99 -23.17 -4.72
CA SER A 280 -14.16 -23.59 -3.94
C SER A 280 -13.97 -23.53 -2.41
N GLN A 281 -12.71 -23.47 -1.94
CA GLN A 281 -12.41 -23.26 -0.52
C GLN A 281 -12.73 -21.83 -0.07
N ILE A 282 -12.76 -20.87 -1.02
CA ILE A 282 -13.08 -19.47 -0.73
C ILE A 282 -14.60 -19.26 -0.84
N LYS A 283 -15.25 -18.85 0.24
CA LYS A 283 -16.70 -18.65 0.31
C LYS A 283 -17.17 -17.33 -0.30
N ALA A 284 -16.36 -16.29 -0.21
CA ALA A 284 -16.58 -15.02 -0.90
C ALA A 284 -15.27 -14.24 -0.99
N TYR A 285 -15.17 -13.36 -2.00
CA TYR A 285 -14.11 -12.38 -2.14
C TYR A 285 -14.64 -10.98 -1.86
N PHE A 286 -13.94 -10.23 -1.00
CA PHE A 286 -14.24 -8.85 -0.65
C PHE A 286 -13.11 -7.93 -1.13
N GLY A 287 -13.41 -7.08 -2.09
CA GLY A 287 -12.46 -6.10 -2.62
C GLY A 287 -12.77 -4.68 -2.11
N LEU A 288 -11.84 -4.09 -1.36
CA LEU A 288 -11.99 -2.75 -0.79
C LEU A 288 -11.15 -1.76 -1.60
N SER A 289 -11.77 -0.83 -2.32
CA SER A 289 -11.13 0.22 -3.14
C SER A 289 -10.01 -0.33 -4.03
N GLY A 290 -10.26 -1.44 -4.74
CA GLY A 290 -9.30 -2.07 -5.64
C GLY A 290 -9.26 -1.40 -7.01
N GLY A 291 -8.08 -1.39 -7.65
CA GLY A 291 -7.90 -0.98 -9.03
C GLY A 291 -7.97 -2.20 -9.96
N TYR A 292 -9.11 -2.43 -10.60
CA TYR A 292 -9.33 -3.62 -11.41
C TYR A 292 -9.07 -3.42 -12.90
N ASN A 293 -8.95 -2.15 -13.34
CA ASN A 293 -8.53 -1.75 -14.68
C ASN A 293 -7.22 -0.95 -14.61
N LEU A 294 -6.11 -1.58 -14.97
CA LEU A 294 -4.79 -0.96 -14.88
C LEU A 294 -4.55 0.09 -15.97
N PHE A 295 -5.23 0.00 -17.11
CA PHE A 295 -5.08 0.97 -18.19
C PHE A 295 -5.54 2.36 -17.72
N ASN A 296 -6.73 2.45 -17.12
CA ASN A 296 -7.24 3.70 -16.56
C ASN A 296 -6.37 4.20 -15.39
N LEU A 297 -5.81 3.27 -14.64
CA LEU A 297 -5.04 3.57 -13.45
C LEU A 297 -3.64 4.15 -13.76
N VAL A 298 -3.00 3.71 -14.86
CA VAL A 298 -1.72 4.28 -15.34
C VAL A 298 -1.83 5.78 -15.55
N ASP A 299 -2.85 6.23 -16.28
CA ASP A 299 -3.03 7.63 -16.63
C ASP A 299 -3.45 8.47 -15.41
N HIS A 300 -4.27 7.88 -14.54
CA HIS A 300 -4.64 8.50 -13.27
C HIS A 300 -3.43 8.78 -12.37
N PHE A 301 -2.56 7.79 -12.15
CA PHE A 301 -1.37 7.98 -11.33
C PHE A 301 -0.35 8.92 -11.99
N HIS A 302 -0.23 8.87 -13.32
CA HIS A 302 0.64 9.79 -14.04
C HIS A 302 0.20 11.25 -13.85
N SER A 303 -1.09 11.54 -13.95
CA SER A 303 -1.64 12.89 -13.72
C SER A 303 -1.42 13.39 -12.28
N ARG A 304 -1.18 12.47 -11.33
CA ARG A 304 -0.91 12.76 -9.92
C ARG A 304 0.56 12.78 -9.53
N GLY A 305 1.45 12.66 -10.49
CA GLY A 305 2.89 12.80 -10.29
C GLY A 305 3.66 11.48 -10.11
N LEU A 306 3.01 10.33 -10.21
CA LEU A 306 3.73 9.07 -10.33
C LEU A 306 4.16 8.87 -11.79
N TYR A 307 5.46 8.79 -12.02
CA TYR A 307 5.97 8.57 -13.37
C TYR A 307 5.42 7.26 -13.97
N ARG A 308 4.88 7.36 -15.21
CA ARG A 308 4.36 6.20 -15.95
C ARG A 308 5.36 5.05 -15.99
N SER A 309 6.66 5.35 -16.17
CA SER A 309 7.75 4.36 -16.20
C SER A 309 7.86 3.55 -14.90
N ILE A 310 7.66 4.19 -13.75
CA ILE A 310 7.71 3.50 -12.44
C ILE A 310 6.51 2.55 -12.33
N PHE A 311 5.30 3.02 -12.66
CA PHE A 311 4.11 2.18 -12.63
C PHE A 311 4.25 0.98 -13.59
N LEU A 312 4.72 1.21 -14.81
CA LEU A 312 4.96 0.16 -15.79
C LEU A 312 6.07 -0.81 -15.34
N SER A 313 7.09 -0.33 -14.61
CA SER A 313 8.12 -1.22 -14.02
C SER A 313 7.53 -2.13 -12.95
N ILE A 314 6.59 -1.66 -12.14
CA ILE A 314 5.85 -2.49 -11.18
C ILE A 314 5.04 -3.56 -11.90
N MET A 315 4.36 -3.17 -13.00
CA MET A 315 3.43 -4.01 -13.78
C MET A 315 4.12 -4.82 -14.89
N GLU A 316 5.46 -4.87 -14.95
CA GLU A 316 6.24 -5.62 -15.97
C GLU A 316 6.03 -5.12 -17.41
N GLY A 317 5.76 -3.85 -17.58
CA GLY A 317 5.56 -3.22 -18.88
C GLY A 317 4.10 -3.11 -19.31
N GLU A 318 3.90 -2.47 -20.45
CA GLU A 318 2.55 -2.17 -20.96
C GLU A 318 1.79 -3.42 -21.44
N GLN A 319 2.52 -4.39 -21.97
CA GLN A 319 1.94 -5.65 -22.47
C GLN A 319 1.33 -6.51 -21.35
N SER A 320 1.84 -6.37 -20.13
CA SER A 320 1.35 -7.12 -18.96
C SER A 320 0.10 -6.52 -18.34
N LEU A 321 -0.26 -5.28 -18.67
CA LEU A 321 -1.44 -4.62 -18.11
C LEU A 321 -2.73 -5.40 -18.37
N GLN A 322 -2.87 -6.00 -19.56
CA GLN A 322 -4.03 -6.82 -19.88
C GLN A 322 -4.12 -8.04 -18.96
N ARG A 323 -3.00 -8.73 -18.76
CA ARG A 323 -2.92 -9.93 -17.91
C ARG A 323 -3.23 -9.65 -16.45
N PHE A 324 -2.90 -8.46 -15.95
CA PHE A 324 -3.09 -8.06 -14.55
C PHE A 324 -4.24 -7.06 -14.37
N SER A 325 -5.15 -6.94 -15.33
CA SER A 325 -6.40 -6.16 -15.18
C SER A 325 -7.58 -7.13 -15.01
N PRO A 326 -8.04 -7.39 -13.78
CA PRO A 326 -9.16 -8.31 -13.53
C PRO A 326 -10.40 -8.02 -14.37
N GLU A 327 -10.74 -6.73 -14.58
CA GLU A 327 -11.86 -6.31 -15.43
C GLU A 327 -11.70 -6.79 -16.89
N VAL A 328 -10.48 -6.65 -17.43
CA VAL A 328 -10.18 -7.07 -18.80
C VAL A 328 -10.09 -8.59 -18.89
N MET A 329 -9.52 -9.24 -17.87
CA MET A 329 -9.42 -10.71 -17.82
C MET A 329 -10.79 -11.37 -17.89
N VAL A 330 -11.78 -10.91 -17.12
CA VAL A 330 -13.11 -11.55 -17.11
C VAL A 330 -13.91 -11.37 -18.41
N GLN A 331 -13.49 -10.45 -19.25
CA GLN A 331 -14.10 -10.23 -20.59
C GLN A 331 -13.54 -11.19 -21.66
N ASP A 332 -12.42 -11.87 -21.40
CA ASP A 332 -11.84 -12.81 -22.36
C ASP A 332 -12.75 -14.06 -22.49
N PRO A 333 -13.26 -14.37 -23.69
CA PRO A 333 -14.11 -15.54 -23.90
C PRO A 333 -13.50 -16.88 -23.47
N LYS A 334 -12.16 -16.96 -23.44
CA LYS A 334 -11.42 -18.15 -23.02
C LYS A 334 -11.52 -18.40 -21.51
N ILE A 335 -11.81 -17.37 -20.75
CA ILE A 335 -11.90 -17.42 -19.27
C ILE A 335 -13.36 -17.60 -18.79
N LYS A 336 -14.33 -17.58 -19.69
CA LYS A 336 -15.75 -17.68 -19.32
C LYS A 336 -16.07 -18.87 -18.41
N ASN A 337 -15.48 -20.03 -18.69
CA ASN A 337 -15.64 -21.22 -17.83
C ASN A 337 -14.99 -21.05 -16.45
N ALA A 338 -13.84 -20.36 -16.38
CA ALA A 338 -13.15 -20.07 -15.14
C ALA A 338 -13.93 -19.08 -14.27
N VAL A 339 -14.58 -18.08 -14.87
CA VAL A 339 -15.43 -17.12 -14.17
C VAL A 339 -16.58 -17.80 -13.44
N GLY A 340 -17.14 -18.86 -14.01
CA GLY A 340 -18.18 -19.67 -13.37
C GLY A 340 -17.73 -20.42 -12.11
N LEU A 341 -16.41 -20.56 -11.88
CA LEU A 341 -15.85 -21.20 -10.69
C LEU A 341 -15.60 -20.19 -9.54
N LEU A 342 -15.69 -18.89 -9.82
CA LEU A 342 -15.41 -17.86 -8.82
C LEU A 342 -16.46 -17.88 -7.70
N PRO A 343 -16.03 -17.61 -6.45
CA PRO A 343 -16.97 -17.39 -5.36
C PRO A 343 -17.71 -16.06 -5.57
N PRO A 344 -18.77 -15.78 -4.80
CA PRO A 344 -19.40 -14.46 -4.79
C PRO A 344 -18.36 -13.35 -4.61
N VAL A 345 -18.40 -12.35 -5.51
CA VAL A 345 -17.49 -11.19 -5.53
C VAL A 345 -18.25 -9.97 -5.01
N ILE A 346 -17.73 -9.36 -3.95
CA ILE A 346 -18.33 -8.19 -3.30
C ILE A 346 -17.31 -7.06 -3.30
N LEU A 347 -17.62 -5.98 -4.02
CA LEU A 347 -16.72 -4.86 -4.18
C LEU A 347 -17.25 -3.64 -3.43
N PHE A 348 -16.38 -3.05 -2.61
CA PHE A 348 -16.64 -1.80 -1.89
C PHE A 348 -15.74 -0.70 -2.46
N HIS A 349 -16.32 0.44 -2.80
CA HIS A 349 -15.58 1.58 -3.30
C HIS A 349 -16.20 2.88 -2.79
N GLY A 350 -15.37 3.76 -2.25
CA GLY A 350 -15.80 5.09 -1.82
C GLY A 350 -16.04 6.01 -3.01
N THR A 351 -17.20 6.72 -3.06
CA THR A 351 -17.48 7.67 -4.13
C THR A 351 -16.53 8.87 -4.14
N GLY A 352 -15.90 9.18 -3.01
CA GLY A 352 -14.87 10.21 -2.86
C GLY A 352 -13.45 9.64 -2.79
N ASP A 353 -13.21 8.42 -3.29
CA ASP A 353 -11.86 7.86 -3.32
C ASP A 353 -11.03 8.51 -4.43
N TYR A 354 -10.10 9.36 -4.02
CA TYR A 354 -9.18 10.04 -4.94
C TYR A 354 -7.93 9.20 -5.26
N SER A 355 -7.68 8.14 -4.51
CA SER A 355 -6.50 7.29 -4.71
C SER A 355 -6.72 6.30 -5.84
N ILE A 356 -7.86 5.64 -5.82
CA ILE A 356 -8.32 4.76 -6.90
C ILE A 356 -9.64 5.35 -7.41
N PRO A 357 -9.69 5.91 -8.62
CA PRO A 357 -10.90 6.53 -9.14
C PRO A 357 -11.99 5.49 -9.38
N SER A 358 -13.23 5.93 -9.28
CA SER A 358 -14.39 5.05 -9.50
C SER A 358 -14.43 4.43 -10.91
N ASP A 359 -13.77 5.05 -11.87
CA ASP A 359 -13.68 4.59 -13.25
C ASP A 359 -12.67 3.43 -13.45
N ALA A 360 -11.81 3.18 -12.46
CA ALA A 360 -10.92 2.02 -12.42
C ALA A 360 -11.57 0.78 -11.77
N ARG A 361 -12.84 0.86 -11.42
CA ARG A 361 -13.67 -0.28 -11.00
C ARG A 361 -14.32 -0.94 -12.21
N ILE A 362 -14.75 -2.16 -12.03
CA ILE A 362 -15.47 -2.95 -13.05
C ILE A 362 -16.72 -2.16 -13.52
N GLN A 363 -16.80 -1.87 -14.80
CA GLN A 363 -18.00 -1.37 -15.48
C GLN A 363 -18.96 -2.50 -15.77
#